data_698aa1ac0b5d2a736cf89db59a5f1118
#
_entry.id   698aa1ac0b5d2a736cf89db59a5f1118
#
_cell.length_a   1.000
_cell.length_b   1.000
_cell.length_c   1.000
_cell.angle_alpha   90.00
_cell.angle_beta   90.00
_cell.angle_gamma   90.00
#
_symmetry.space_group_name_H-M   'P 1'
#
loop_
_entity.id
_entity.type
_entity.pdbx_description
1 polymer ?
#
loop_
_entity_poly.entity_id
_entity_poly.type
_entity_poly.pdbx_seq_one_letter_code
_entity_poly.pdbx_strand_id
1 'polypeptide(L)'
;MKEFKSIGINLDMLAGLLILMLPLYIDAVQDFFIQNLYVIIPCTILYALCCITTVRVNREGIKKELYLAPITLKKKTWREIKHYAHVTEKWSGQYGTQKIEVLWFIDFNDKVCLRIQKKTRKNLDKIMEAIDKFEDKYEIKLEIKDPYLMAYGYSKVKYPTEKSEEG
;
A
#
# COMPACT_ATOMS: atom_id res chain seq x y z
N MET A 1 -4.58 13.92 21.26
CA MET A 1 -4.07 14.23 19.91
C MET A 1 -5.11 13.73 18.94
N LYS A 2 -5.48 14.52 17.93
CA LYS A 2 -6.46 14.11 16.92
C LYS A 2 -5.93 12.92 16.11
N GLU A 3 -6.81 12.00 15.75
CA GLU A 3 -6.52 10.93 14.79
C GLU A 3 -6.45 11.54 13.39
N PHE A 4 -5.38 11.21 12.66
CA PHE A 4 -5.20 11.64 11.27
C PHE A 4 -5.63 10.53 10.33
N LYS A 5 -6.40 10.87 9.30
CA LYS A 5 -7.00 9.93 8.38
C LYS A 5 -6.66 10.30 6.93
N SER A 6 -6.16 9.32 6.17
CA SER A 6 -5.97 9.39 4.73
C SER A 6 -6.78 8.31 4.03
N ILE A 7 -7.46 8.67 2.97
CA ILE A 7 -8.24 7.73 2.16
C ILE A 7 -7.52 7.55 0.83
N GLY A 8 -7.44 6.33 0.36
CA GLY A 8 -6.80 6.01 -0.90
C GLY A 8 -7.37 4.79 -1.58
N ILE A 9 -7.14 4.70 -2.88
CA ILE A 9 -7.55 3.59 -3.73
C ILE A 9 -6.37 2.63 -3.86
N ASN A 10 -6.62 1.34 -3.70
CA ASN A 10 -5.64 0.31 -3.98
C ASN A 10 -5.70 -0.03 -5.49
N LEU A 11 -4.74 0.50 -6.24
CA LEU A 11 -4.69 0.29 -7.69
C LEU A 11 -4.49 -1.17 -8.09
N ASP A 12 -3.76 -1.94 -7.28
CA ASP A 12 -3.50 -3.36 -7.57
C ASP A 12 -4.82 -4.15 -7.51
N MET A 13 -5.69 -3.83 -6.54
CA MET A 13 -7.03 -4.43 -6.48
C MET A 13 -7.95 -3.89 -7.57
N LEU A 14 -7.83 -2.60 -7.93
CA LEU A 14 -8.64 -2.03 -9.01
C LEU A 14 -8.34 -2.68 -10.36
N ALA A 15 -7.08 -3.04 -10.64
CA ALA A 15 -6.71 -3.79 -11.83
C ALA A 15 -7.40 -5.16 -11.89
N GLY A 16 -7.55 -5.83 -10.73
CA GLY A 16 -8.32 -7.08 -10.64
C GLY A 16 -9.79 -6.92 -11.04
N LEU A 17 -10.38 -5.75 -10.79
CA LEU A 17 -11.76 -5.46 -11.21
C LEU A 17 -11.89 -5.41 -12.75
N LEU A 18 -10.89 -4.87 -13.44
CA LEU A 18 -10.87 -4.86 -14.91
C LEU A 18 -10.80 -6.30 -15.46
N ILE A 19 -10.00 -7.14 -14.85
CA ILE A 19 -9.90 -8.57 -15.25
C ILE A 19 -11.25 -9.27 -15.04
N LEU A 20 -11.96 -8.96 -13.97
CA LEU A 20 -13.27 -9.55 -13.68
C LEU A 20 -14.35 -9.13 -14.70
N MET A 21 -14.14 -8.01 -15.39
CA MET A 21 -15.05 -7.54 -16.46
C MET A 21 -14.70 -8.11 -17.86
N LEU A 22 -13.50 -8.67 -18.06
CA LEU A 22 -13.08 -9.24 -19.35
C LEU A 22 -14.05 -10.28 -19.93
N PRO A 23 -14.68 -11.18 -19.13
CA PRO A 23 -15.61 -12.16 -19.67
C PRO A 23 -16.84 -11.56 -20.39
N LEU A 24 -17.18 -10.29 -20.13
CA LEU A 24 -18.26 -9.60 -20.86
C LEU A 24 -17.93 -9.37 -22.32
N TYR A 25 -16.66 -9.44 -22.70
CA TYR A 25 -16.17 -9.26 -24.07
C TYR A 25 -15.85 -10.59 -24.78
N ILE A 26 -16.10 -11.72 -24.12
CA ILE A 26 -15.83 -13.07 -24.67
C ILE A 26 -17.18 -13.71 -24.96
N ASP A 27 -17.51 -13.91 -26.22
CA ASP A 27 -18.80 -14.43 -26.67
C ASP A 27 -19.18 -15.77 -26.00
N ALA A 28 -18.20 -16.64 -25.80
CA ALA A 28 -18.42 -17.96 -25.19
C ALA A 28 -18.92 -17.95 -23.73
N VAL A 29 -18.73 -16.84 -23.01
CA VAL A 29 -19.13 -16.70 -21.61
C VAL A 29 -20.07 -15.54 -21.36
N GLN A 30 -20.34 -14.74 -22.37
CA GLN A 30 -21.17 -13.54 -22.28
C GLN A 30 -22.59 -13.88 -21.83
N ASP A 31 -23.21 -14.90 -22.40
CA ASP A 31 -24.56 -15.33 -22.04
C ASP A 31 -24.67 -15.72 -20.56
N PHE A 32 -23.67 -16.46 -20.05
CA PHE A 32 -23.61 -16.80 -18.63
C PHE A 32 -23.53 -15.55 -17.75
N PHE A 33 -22.73 -14.55 -18.15
CA PHE A 33 -22.60 -13.30 -17.41
C PHE A 33 -23.90 -12.50 -17.43
N ILE A 34 -24.56 -12.41 -18.58
CA ILE A 34 -25.84 -11.68 -18.73
C ILE A 34 -26.92 -12.33 -17.88
N GLN A 35 -27.04 -13.65 -17.87
CA GLN A 35 -28.01 -14.38 -17.06
C GLN A 35 -27.78 -14.21 -15.55
N ASN A 36 -26.54 -13.97 -15.12
CA ASN A 36 -26.16 -13.84 -13.71
C ASN A 36 -25.87 -12.39 -13.27
N LEU A 37 -26.26 -11.39 -14.04
CA LEU A 37 -26.00 -9.96 -13.74
C LEU A 37 -26.50 -9.56 -12.36
N TYR A 38 -27.62 -10.12 -11.90
CA TYR A 38 -28.18 -9.83 -10.58
C TYR A 38 -27.26 -10.21 -9.41
N VAL A 39 -26.32 -11.16 -9.61
CA VAL A 39 -25.28 -11.52 -8.63
C VAL A 39 -23.98 -10.79 -8.91
N ILE A 40 -23.62 -10.70 -10.19
CA ILE A 40 -22.33 -10.13 -10.62
C ILE A 40 -22.24 -8.64 -10.28
N ILE A 41 -23.31 -7.86 -10.50
CA ILE A 41 -23.31 -6.42 -10.22
C ILE A 41 -23.09 -6.14 -8.73
N PRO A 42 -23.82 -6.72 -7.77
CA PRO A 42 -23.58 -6.51 -6.34
C PRO A 42 -22.18 -6.94 -5.92
N CYS A 43 -21.70 -8.08 -6.41
CA CYS A 43 -20.34 -8.56 -6.12
C CYS A 43 -19.26 -7.61 -6.65
N THR A 44 -19.44 -7.07 -7.83
CA THR A 44 -18.52 -6.09 -8.44
C THR A 44 -18.50 -4.79 -7.65
N ILE A 45 -19.67 -4.29 -7.24
CA ILE A 45 -19.78 -3.11 -6.41
C ILE A 45 -19.09 -3.35 -5.07
N LEU A 46 -19.35 -4.47 -4.41
CA LEU A 46 -18.73 -4.82 -3.13
C LEU A 46 -17.21 -4.91 -3.27
N TYR A 47 -16.72 -5.54 -4.32
CA TYR A 47 -15.27 -5.62 -4.61
C TYR A 47 -14.67 -4.22 -4.83
N ALA A 48 -15.32 -3.36 -5.64
CA ALA A 48 -14.87 -1.99 -5.87
C ALA A 48 -14.78 -1.18 -4.57
N LEU A 49 -15.73 -1.36 -3.66
CA LEU A 49 -15.72 -0.73 -2.35
C LEU A 49 -14.59 -1.24 -1.46
N CYS A 50 -14.22 -2.51 -1.57
CA CYS A 50 -13.05 -3.08 -0.89
C CYS A 50 -11.72 -2.53 -1.41
N CYS A 51 -11.66 -1.98 -2.62
CA CYS A 51 -10.48 -1.31 -3.16
C CYS A 51 -10.16 0.00 -2.44
N ILE A 52 -11.13 0.61 -1.74
CA ILE A 52 -10.94 1.86 -1.01
C ILE A 52 -10.45 1.55 0.40
N THR A 53 -9.26 2.06 0.73
CA THR A 53 -8.64 1.84 2.03
C THR A 53 -8.40 3.15 2.77
N THR A 54 -8.49 3.10 4.09
CA THR A 54 -8.16 4.20 4.99
C THR A 54 -6.89 3.88 5.74
N VAL A 55 -5.98 4.83 5.81
CA VAL A 55 -4.85 4.80 6.74
C VAL A 55 -5.13 5.80 7.86
N ARG A 56 -5.00 5.34 9.09
CA ARG A 56 -5.13 6.18 10.29
C ARG A 56 -3.85 6.14 11.09
N VAL A 57 -3.45 7.32 11.55
CA VAL A 57 -2.28 7.52 12.40
C VAL A 57 -2.72 8.15 13.71
N ASN A 58 -2.32 7.57 14.81
CA ASN A 58 -2.59 8.07 16.15
C ASN A 58 -1.38 7.87 17.08
N ARG A 59 -1.54 8.14 18.38
CA ARG A 59 -0.47 7.97 19.38
C ARG A 59 -0.01 6.53 19.56
N GLU A 60 -0.87 5.57 19.28
CA GLU A 60 -0.56 4.14 19.47
C GLU A 60 0.25 3.58 18.30
N GLY A 61 -0.01 4.10 17.09
CA GLY A 61 0.61 3.58 15.88
C GLY A 61 -0.14 3.94 14.61
N ILE A 62 0.01 3.07 13.64
CA ILE A 62 -0.57 3.19 12.31
C ILE A 62 -1.43 1.97 11.99
N LYS A 63 -2.59 2.20 11.38
CA LYS A 63 -3.48 1.13 10.93
C LYS A 63 -4.02 1.40 9.53
N LYS A 64 -4.19 0.33 8.77
CA LYS A 64 -4.83 0.32 7.45
C LYS A 64 -6.12 -0.47 7.55
N GLU A 65 -7.23 0.15 7.16
CA GLU A 65 -8.58 -0.40 7.25
C GLU A 65 -9.29 -0.29 5.91
N LEU A 66 -10.32 -1.08 5.70
CA LEU A 66 -11.28 -0.82 4.62
C LEU A 66 -12.07 0.45 4.93
N TYR A 67 -12.43 1.19 3.87
CA TYR A 67 -13.13 2.47 4.04
C TYR A 67 -14.56 2.30 4.55
N LEU A 68 -15.29 1.34 4.03
CA LEU A 68 -16.71 1.13 4.32
C LEU A 68 -16.99 0.25 5.51
N ALA A 69 -16.11 -0.69 5.79
CA ALA A 69 -16.23 -1.57 6.94
C ALA A 69 -15.05 -1.34 7.87
N PRO A 70 -15.24 -1.30 9.20
CA PRO A 70 -14.14 -1.09 10.15
C PRO A 70 -13.25 -2.35 10.27
N ILE A 71 -13.00 -3.01 9.14
CA ILE A 71 -12.13 -4.19 9.07
C ILE A 71 -10.69 -3.71 8.98
N THR A 72 -9.93 -4.01 10.02
CA THR A 72 -8.50 -3.70 10.07
C THR A 72 -7.72 -4.70 9.23
N LEU A 73 -7.12 -4.23 8.14
CA LEU A 73 -6.27 -5.03 7.26
C LEU A 73 -4.88 -5.23 7.87
N LYS A 74 -4.32 -4.16 8.43
CA LYS A 74 -3.01 -4.17 9.12
C LYS A 74 -3.01 -3.12 10.21
N LYS A 75 -2.43 -3.46 11.37
CA LYS A 75 -2.20 -2.54 12.49
C LYS A 75 -0.77 -2.76 13.00
N LYS A 76 -0.06 -1.65 13.25
CA LYS A 76 1.26 -1.65 13.87
C LYS A 76 1.36 -0.53 14.89
N THR A 77 1.90 -0.83 16.05
CA THR A 77 2.26 0.17 17.04
C THR A 77 3.60 0.81 16.67
N TRP A 78 3.85 2.04 17.14
CA TRP A 78 5.14 2.69 16.90
C TRP A 78 6.33 1.90 17.42
N ARG A 79 6.15 1.14 18.51
CA ARG A 79 7.20 0.27 19.09
C ARG A 79 7.50 -0.98 18.25
N GLU A 80 6.62 -1.37 17.36
CA GLU A 80 6.84 -2.52 16.45
C GLU A 80 7.48 -2.09 15.13
N ILE A 81 7.61 -0.78 14.89
CA ILE A 81 8.21 -0.22 13.69
C ILE A 81 9.66 0.10 14.01
N LYS A 82 10.57 -0.58 13.31
CA LYS A 82 12.01 -0.30 13.39
C LYS A 82 12.35 0.97 12.60
N HIS A 83 11.85 1.06 11.36
CA HIS A 83 12.08 2.18 10.46
C HIS A 83 10.86 2.46 9.59
N TYR A 84 10.75 3.71 9.11
CA TYR A 84 9.97 4.02 7.92
C TYR A 84 10.87 4.68 6.86
N ALA A 85 10.54 4.48 5.60
CA ALA A 85 11.31 4.98 4.49
C ALA A 85 10.43 5.43 3.33
N HIS A 86 10.88 6.49 2.65
CA HIS A 86 10.34 6.90 1.36
C HIS A 86 11.03 6.09 0.26
N VAL A 87 10.29 5.28 -0.45
CA VAL A 87 10.84 4.36 -1.44
C VAL A 87 10.17 4.58 -2.79
N THR A 88 10.95 4.57 -3.85
CA THR A 88 10.46 4.48 -5.21
C THR A 88 10.58 3.05 -5.69
N GLU A 89 9.46 2.34 -5.70
CA GLU A 89 9.39 1.00 -6.27
C GLU A 89 9.42 1.09 -7.79
N LYS A 90 10.29 0.31 -8.41
CA LYS A 90 10.34 0.15 -9.87
C LYS A 90 9.71 -1.19 -10.23
N TRP A 91 8.69 -1.14 -11.05
CA TRP A 91 8.07 -2.34 -11.60
C TRP A 91 8.36 -2.41 -13.09
N SER A 92 9.16 -3.39 -13.49
CA SER A 92 9.47 -3.62 -14.91
C SER A 92 8.49 -4.65 -15.45
N GLY A 93 7.64 -4.22 -16.37
CA GLY A 93 6.69 -5.09 -17.08
C GLY A 93 6.96 -5.04 -18.58
N GLN A 94 6.19 -5.84 -19.33
CA GLN A 94 6.29 -5.94 -20.78
C GLN A 94 6.07 -4.60 -21.52
N TYR A 95 5.40 -3.63 -20.85
CA TYR A 95 5.08 -2.30 -21.39
C TYR A 95 5.94 -1.17 -20.81
N GLY A 96 7.09 -1.51 -20.19
CA GLY A 96 8.01 -0.53 -19.64
C GLY A 96 8.14 -0.56 -18.11
N THR A 97 8.95 0.36 -17.59
CA THR A 97 9.19 0.47 -16.15
C THR A 97 8.28 1.52 -15.52
N GLN A 98 7.41 1.09 -14.64
CA GLN A 98 6.60 1.99 -13.82
C GLN A 98 7.32 2.31 -12.51
N LYS A 99 7.28 3.58 -12.11
CA LYS A 99 7.80 4.05 -10.83
C LYS A 99 6.63 4.39 -9.92
N ILE A 100 6.60 3.81 -8.73
CA ILE A 100 5.54 4.02 -7.74
C ILE A 100 6.19 4.52 -6.45
N GLU A 101 5.81 5.71 -6.02
CA GLU A 101 6.26 6.27 -4.75
C GLU A 101 5.44 5.68 -3.60
N VAL A 102 6.12 5.12 -2.62
CA VAL A 102 5.53 4.46 -1.47
C VAL A 102 6.23 4.84 -0.17
N LEU A 103 5.50 4.71 0.92
CA LEU A 103 6.05 4.67 2.27
C LEU A 103 6.10 3.22 2.71
N TRP A 104 7.28 2.77 3.10
CA TRP A 104 7.48 1.49 3.75
C TRP A 104 7.63 1.68 5.24
N PHE A 105 6.94 0.84 6.01
CA PHE A 105 7.18 0.65 7.44
C PHE A 105 7.79 -0.73 7.61
N ILE A 106 8.95 -0.76 8.25
CA ILE A 106 9.80 -1.94 8.36
C ILE A 106 9.79 -2.36 9.84
N ASP A 107 9.56 -3.62 10.10
CA ASP A 107 9.58 -4.19 11.44
C ASP A 107 11.01 -4.63 11.86
N PHE A 108 11.16 -5.07 13.11
CA PHE A 108 12.44 -5.52 13.64
C PHE A 108 12.99 -6.81 13.02
N ASN A 109 12.18 -7.49 12.19
CA ASN A 109 12.62 -8.62 11.39
C ASN A 109 13.07 -8.20 9.97
N ASP A 110 13.21 -6.89 9.72
CA ASP A 110 13.54 -6.28 8.44
C ASP A 110 12.51 -6.60 7.34
N LYS A 111 11.26 -6.82 7.73
CA LYS A 111 10.16 -7.04 6.79
C LYS A 111 9.32 -5.76 6.62
N VAL A 112 8.86 -5.50 5.41
CA VAL A 112 7.89 -4.44 5.16
C VAL A 112 6.54 -4.86 5.73
N CYS A 113 6.23 -4.36 6.92
CA CYS A 113 4.99 -4.70 7.63
C CYS A 113 3.78 -3.90 7.15
N LEU A 114 4.00 -2.67 6.67
CA LEU A 114 2.95 -1.83 6.09
C LEU A 114 3.50 -1.05 4.89
N ARG A 115 2.71 -0.98 3.82
CA ARG A 115 3.03 -0.27 2.57
C ARG A 115 1.91 0.71 2.24
N ILE A 116 2.26 1.96 1.98
CA ILE A 116 1.32 3.04 1.65
C ILE A 116 1.76 3.69 0.34
N GLN A 117 0.97 3.54 -0.70
CA GLN A 117 1.18 4.26 -1.97
C GLN A 117 0.85 5.73 -1.76
N LYS A 118 1.74 6.64 -2.20
CA LYS A 118 1.55 8.08 -2.00
C LYS A 118 0.56 8.67 -3.00
N LYS A 119 0.73 8.35 -4.27
CA LYS A 119 0.06 9.01 -5.40
C LYS A 119 -1.47 8.86 -5.42
N THR A 120 -1.99 7.81 -4.79
CA THR A 120 -3.43 7.47 -4.81
C THR A 120 -4.19 7.87 -3.55
N ARG A 121 -3.59 8.73 -2.69
CA ARG A 121 -4.17 9.09 -1.40
C ARG A 121 -4.45 10.58 -1.25
N LYS A 122 -5.64 10.88 -0.72
CA LYS A 122 -6.00 12.22 -0.27
C LYS A 122 -5.47 12.44 1.17
N ASN A 123 -5.11 13.68 1.50
CA ASN A 123 -4.61 14.09 2.82
C ASN A 123 -3.36 13.33 3.29
N LEU A 124 -2.48 12.95 2.35
CA LEU A 124 -1.23 12.30 2.70
C LEU A 124 -0.34 13.22 3.54
N ASP A 125 -0.31 14.52 3.22
CA ASP A 125 0.50 15.52 3.93
C ASP A 125 0.20 15.55 5.44
N LYS A 126 -1.09 15.44 5.82
CA LYS A 126 -1.50 15.36 7.23
C LYS A 126 -1.01 14.07 7.91
N ILE A 127 -0.95 12.98 7.15
CA ILE A 127 -0.38 11.72 7.66
C ILE A 127 1.12 11.87 7.84
N MET A 128 1.81 12.50 6.88
CA MET A 128 3.25 12.75 6.98
C MET A 128 3.58 13.65 8.18
N GLU A 129 2.89 14.76 8.32
CA GLU A 129 3.04 15.64 9.50
C GLU A 129 2.80 14.91 10.83
N ALA A 130 1.89 13.93 10.84
CA ALA A 130 1.66 13.11 12.01
C ALA A 130 2.80 12.11 12.26
N ILE A 131 3.36 11.52 11.21
CA ILE A 131 4.51 10.60 11.30
C ILE A 131 5.74 11.35 11.77
N ASP A 132 6.04 12.53 11.22
CA ASP A 132 7.18 13.37 11.59
C ASP A 132 7.21 13.68 13.09
N LYS A 133 6.04 13.88 13.70
CA LYS A 133 5.93 14.08 15.16
C LYS A 133 6.31 12.85 16.00
N PHE A 134 6.29 11.68 15.41
CA PHE A 134 6.64 10.42 16.07
C PHE A 134 8.02 9.92 15.69
N GLU A 135 8.57 10.36 14.54
CA GLU A 135 9.89 9.93 14.11
C GLU A 135 10.98 10.33 15.10
N ASP A 136 10.94 11.58 15.58
CA ASP A 136 11.90 12.09 16.57
C ASP A 136 11.78 11.33 17.89
N LYS A 137 10.54 11.01 18.30
CA LYS A 137 10.29 10.32 19.55
C LYS A 137 10.73 8.86 19.56
N TYR A 138 10.69 8.19 18.43
CA TYR A 138 10.95 6.74 18.33
C TYR A 138 12.18 6.43 17.47
N GLU A 139 12.84 7.46 16.92
CA GLU A 139 14.04 7.34 16.07
C GLU A 139 13.84 6.36 14.89
N ILE A 140 12.63 6.41 14.30
CA ILE A 140 12.22 5.45 13.27
C ILE A 140 12.50 5.89 11.83
N LYS A 141 13.06 7.09 11.64
CA LYS A 141 13.37 7.59 10.30
C LYS A 141 14.57 6.88 9.72
N LEU A 142 14.44 6.35 8.52
CA LEU A 142 15.53 5.82 7.72
C LEU A 142 15.58 6.55 6.39
N GLU A 143 16.67 7.27 6.15
CA GLU A 143 16.93 7.87 4.85
C GLU A 143 17.56 6.84 3.92
N ILE A 144 16.83 6.54 2.84
CA ILE A 144 17.31 5.64 1.80
C ILE A 144 17.51 6.46 0.53
N LYS A 145 18.75 6.56 0.07
CA LYS A 145 19.11 7.33 -1.13
C LYS A 145 18.73 6.61 -2.42
N ASP A 146 18.78 5.28 -2.43
CA ASP A 146 18.53 4.48 -3.61
C ASP A 146 17.21 3.70 -3.54
N PRO A 147 16.49 3.61 -4.67
CA PRO A 147 15.27 2.82 -4.72
C PRO A 147 15.59 1.32 -4.58
N TYR A 148 14.96 0.67 -3.62
CA TYR A 148 15.02 -0.78 -3.55
C TYR A 148 14.27 -1.40 -4.72
N LEU A 149 14.93 -2.31 -5.42
CA LEU A 149 14.26 -3.20 -6.36
C LEU A 149 13.55 -4.28 -5.56
N MET A 150 12.23 -4.24 -5.58
CA MET A 150 11.41 -5.33 -5.06
C MET A 150 11.16 -6.32 -6.18
N ALA A 151 11.75 -7.50 -6.05
CA ALA A 151 11.20 -8.67 -6.70
C ALA A 151 9.94 -9.12 -5.94
N TYR A 152 9.02 -9.76 -6.63
CA TYR A 152 7.75 -10.26 -6.11
C TYR A 152 7.84 -10.85 -4.70
N GLY A 153 7.00 -10.34 -3.82
CA GLY A 153 6.90 -10.76 -2.44
C GLY A 153 7.74 -9.88 -1.50
N TYR A 154 7.11 -9.40 -0.45
CA TYR A 154 7.73 -8.56 0.59
C TYR A 154 8.74 -9.38 1.40
N SER A 155 9.85 -9.70 0.76
CA SER A 155 11.01 -10.29 1.40
C SER A 155 11.68 -9.28 2.34
N LYS A 156 12.62 -9.73 3.13
CA LYS A 156 13.43 -8.88 4.00
C LYS A 156 14.07 -7.73 3.21
N VAL A 157 14.03 -6.55 3.79
CA VAL A 157 14.70 -5.37 3.24
C VAL A 157 16.20 -5.60 3.30
N LYS A 158 16.89 -5.46 2.19
CA LYS A 158 18.35 -5.42 2.14
C LYS A 158 18.77 -3.96 2.28
N TYR A 159 19.49 -3.65 3.35
CA TYR A 159 20.09 -2.33 3.53
C TYR A 159 21.26 -2.19 2.57
N PRO A 160 21.50 -0.99 2.01
CA PRO A 160 22.72 -0.72 1.27
C PRO A 160 23.90 -0.95 2.24
N THR A 161 24.75 -1.86 1.91
CA THR A 161 26.07 -1.98 2.56
C THR A 161 26.80 -0.67 2.29
N GLU A 162 27.25 0.02 3.32
CA GLU A 162 28.23 1.06 3.15
C GLU A 162 29.37 0.43 2.36
N LYS A 163 29.55 0.88 1.11
CA LYS A 163 30.78 0.57 0.39
C LYS A 163 31.86 1.20 1.24
N SER A 164 32.66 0.37 1.90
CA SER A 164 33.96 0.79 2.36
C SER A 164 34.60 1.55 1.22
N GLU A 165 34.79 2.84 1.40
CA GLU A 165 35.71 3.66 0.60
C GLU A 165 37.09 3.09 0.87
N GLU A 166 37.44 2.01 0.22
CA GLU A 166 38.83 1.59 0.07
C GLU A 166 39.34 2.22 -1.23
N GLY A 167 40.25 3.15 -1.01
CA GLY A 167 41.10 4.00 -1.75
C GLY A 167 41.55 3.74 -3.13
#